data_7c7da6da4d9a889656be2b567a4cbdd0
#
_entry.id   7c7da6da4d9a889656be2b567a4cbdd0
#
_cell.length_a   1.000
_cell.length_b   1.000
_cell.length_c   1.000
_cell.angle_alpha   90.00
_cell.angle_beta   90.00
_cell.angle_gamma   90.00
#
_symmetry.space_group_name_H-M   'P 1'
#
loop_
_entity.id
_entity.type
_entity.pdbx_description
1 polymer ?
#
loop_
_entity_poly.entity_id
_entity_poly.type
_entity_poly.pdbx_seq_one_letter_code
_entity_poly.pdbx_strand_id
1 'polypeptide(L)'
;MNHTWLFSRRFSLAEVGALCLLVAAVASMMGSPSQRPEASADVGTAQQLGEKGAALWMQLQQRYGTRNSRNAEEWVVRDYFQDKRGGVFLDVGAADAREWNNTYFLETALGWSGLAIDAQSVFAPQYAELRPRTRFFSFFVSDASDVVETFYVPTNGPLGATSNSDFARRDEGPVEVRSVRTITLNDLLAREGIARLDFLSMDIELGEPRALAGFDIEKYRPALVCIEAHPEVRQQLIDYFHHHDYVVVGKYLGVDAQNLYFAPV
;
A
#
# COMPACT_ATOMS: atom_id res chain seq x y z
N MET A 1 -6.01 33.07 -1.76
CA MET A 1 -6.92 32.61 -2.82
C MET A 1 -7.20 31.15 -2.54
N ASN A 2 -8.44 30.82 -2.15
CA ASN A 2 -8.82 29.49 -1.70
C ASN A 2 -8.96 28.56 -2.92
N HIS A 3 -8.09 27.59 -3.05
CA HIS A 3 -8.26 26.48 -3.98
C HIS A 3 -8.74 25.23 -3.21
N THR A 4 -10.02 25.19 -2.92
CA THR A 4 -10.73 23.96 -2.57
C THR A 4 -11.04 23.21 -3.87
N TRP A 5 -10.20 22.29 -4.28
CA TRP A 5 -10.53 21.30 -5.30
C TRP A 5 -11.12 20.07 -4.63
N LEU A 6 -12.44 20.00 -4.71
CA LEU A 6 -13.23 18.83 -4.36
C LEU A 6 -13.02 17.73 -5.42
N PHE A 7 -12.16 16.77 -5.17
CA PHE A 7 -12.22 15.45 -5.84
C PHE A 7 -12.79 14.42 -4.86
N SER A 8 -14.10 14.40 -4.74
CA SER A 8 -14.82 13.28 -4.14
C SER A 8 -15.27 12.34 -5.25
N ARG A 9 -14.41 11.47 -5.75
CA ARG A 9 -14.89 10.27 -6.43
C ARG A 9 -15.39 9.32 -5.34
N ARG A 10 -16.69 9.41 -5.07
CA ARG A 10 -17.39 8.41 -4.28
C ARG A 10 -17.52 7.18 -5.18
N PHE A 11 -16.81 6.11 -4.87
CA PHE A 11 -17.08 4.82 -5.50
C PHE A 11 -18.55 4.47 -5.27
N SER A 12 -19.24 4.06 -6.31
CA SER A 12 -20.62 3.61 -6.19
C SER A 12 -20.64 2.25 -5.45
N LEU A 13 -21.75 1.96 -4.79
CA LEU A 13 -22.00 0.63 -4.19
C LEU A 13 -21.81 -0.51 -5.21
N ALA A 14 -21.99 -0.23 -6.50
CA ALA A 14 -21.75 -1.17 -7.60
C ALA A 14 -20.24 -1.46 -7.82
N GLU A 15 -19.36 -0.47 -7.66
CA GLU A 15 -17.91 -0.66 -7.81
C GLU A 15 -17.31 -1.44 -6.63
N VAL A 16 -17.84 -1.22 -5.42
CA VAL A 16 -17.52 -2.04 -4.23
C VAL A 16 -18.02 -3.46 -4.40
N GLY A 17 -19.22 -3.66 -4.97
CA GLY A 17 -19.79 -4.97 -5.26
C GLY A 17 -18.99 -5.76 -6.31
N ALA A 18 -18.48 -5.09 -7.35
CA ALA A 18 -17.64 -5.73 -8.37
C ALA A 18 -16.30 -6.21 -7.79
N LEU A 19 -15.72 -5.44 -6.86
CA LEU A 19 -14.48 -5.80 -6.17
C LEU A 19 -14.67 -7.05 -5.30
N CYS A 20 -15.81 -7.15 -4.60
CA CYS A 20 -16.16 -8.31 -3.78
C CYS A 20 -16.44 -9.57 -4.63
N LEU A 21 -17.01 -9.42 -5.83
CA LEU A 21 -17.26 -10.54 -6.75
C LEU A 21 -15.95 -11.16 -7.27
N LEU A 22 -14.90 -10.37 -7.48
CA LEU A 22 -13.61 -10.88 -7.93
C LEU A 22 -12.93 -11.72 -6.84
N VAL A 23 -13.04 -11.34 -5.57
CA VAL A 23 -12.51 -12.10 -4.43
C VAL A 23 -13.24 -13.45 -4.28
N ALA A 24 -14.56 -13.48 -4.51
CA ALA A 24 -15.34 -14.73 -4.49
C ALA A 24 -15.01 -15.66 -5.68
N ALA A 25 -14.72 -15.10 -6.86
CA ALA A 25 -14.35 -15.89 -8.05
C ALA A 25 -12.97 -16.55 -7.90
N VAL A 26 -12.01 -15.90 -7.25
CA VAL A 26 -10.67 -16.46 -6.98
C VAL A 26 -10.76 -17.64 -6.01
N ALA A 27 -11.63 -17.60 -5.01
CA ALA A 27 -11.86 -18.71 -4.10
C ALA A 27 -12.49 -19.94 -4.79
N SER A 28 -13.22 -19.75 -5.90
CA SER A 28 -13.86 -20.84 -6.67
C SER A 28 -12.94 -21.48 -7.71
N MET A 29 -11.84 -20.85 -8.10
CA MET A 29 -10.91 -21.39 -9.13
C MET A 29 -9.77 -22.22 -8.56
N MET A 30 -9.62 -22.35 -7.25
CA MET A 30 -8.64 -23.22 -6.64
C MET A 30 -9.15 -24.66 -6.64
N GLY A 31 -8.73 -25.44 -7.67
CA GLY A 31 -8.98 -26.86 -7.80
C GLY A 31 -8.50 -27.66 -6.59
N SER A 32 -9.27 -28.67 -6.23
CA SER A 32 -9.12 -29.55 -5.06
C SER A 32 -7.72 -30.11 -4.88
N PRO A 33 -7.02 -29.78 -3.78
CA PRO A 33 -5.91 -30.60 -3.28
C PRO A 33 -6.46 -31.60 -2.25
N SER A 34 -6.03 -32.84 -2.37
CA SER A 34 -6.30 -33.89 -1.43
C SER A 34 -5.84 -33.56 -0.01
N GLN A 35 -6.81 -33.61 0.92
CA GLN A 35 -6.65 -33.71 2.39
C GLN A 35 -5.63 -32.82 3.08
N ARG A 36 -6.01 -31.57 3.32
CA ARG A 36 -5.59 -30.78 4.46
C ARG A 36 -6.83 -30.48 5.32
N PRO A 37 -6.70 -30.32 6.67
CA PRO A 37 -7.86 -29.98 7.49
C PRO A 37 -8.45 -28.66 6.99
N GLU A 38 -9.70 -28.71 6.57
CA GLU A 38 -10.49 -27.55 6.18
C GLU A 38 -10.62 -26.61 7.39
N ALA A 39 -9.82 -25.56 7.43
CA ALA A 39 -10.31 -24.34 8.04
C ALA A 39 -11.45 -23.86 7.12
N SER A 40 -12.68 -24.18 7.45
CA SER A 40 -13.86 -23.63 6.80
C SER A 40 -13.93 -22.14 7.13
N ALA A 41 -13.16 -21.33 6.39
CA ALA A 41 -13.43 -19.91 6.28
C ALA A 41 -14.79 -19.84 5.59
N ASP A 42 -15.82 -19.47 6.33
CA ASP A 42 -17.14 -19.13 5.81
C ASP A 42 -16.96 -17.90 4.89
N VAL A 43 -16.64 -18.19 3.63
CA VAL A 43 -16.48 -17.16 2.59
C VAL A 43 -17.88 -16.70 2.26
N GLY A 44 -18.35 -15.72 3.02
CA GLY A 44 -19.62 -15.07 2.80
C GLY A 44 -19.75 -14.54 1.36
N THR A 45 -20.97 -14.28 0.95
CA THR A 45 -21.23 -13.64 -0.35
C THR A 45 -20.51 -12.29 -0.44
N ALA A 46 -20.28 -11.77 -1.65
CA ALA A 46 -19.68 -10.43 -1.87
C ALA A 46 -20.42 -9.33 -1.08
N GLN A 47 -21.74 -9.44 -0.96
CA GLN A 47 -22.56 -8.52 -0.16
C GLN A 47 -22.19 -8.61 1.34
N GLN A 48 -22.04 -9.80 1.90
CA GLN A 48 -21.66 -9.99 3.30
C GLN A 48 -20.25 -9.46 3.60
N LEU A 49 -19.31 -9.60 2.66
CA LEU A 49 -17.97 -9.00 2.77
C LEU A 49 -18.04 -7.47 2.78
N GLY A 50 -18.86 -6.86 1.90
CA GLY A 50 -19.08 -5.42 1.87
C GLY A 50 -19.73 -4.89 3.16
N GLU A 51 -20.73 -5.60 3.70
CA GLU A 51 -21.38 -5.25 4.97
C GLU A 51 -20.42 -5.36 6.17
N LYS A 52 -19.63 -6.43 6.24
CA LYS A 52 -18.58 -6.60 7.27
C LYS A 52 -17.52 -5.52 7.19
N GLY A 53 -17.06 -5.18 5.98
CA GLY A 53 -16.08 -4.12 5.75
C GLY A 53 -16.60 -2.74 6.18
N ALA A 54 -17.84 -2.40 5.83
CA ALA A 54 -18.48 -1.15 6.23
C ALA A 54 -18.66 -1.07 7.76
N ALA A 55 -19.06 -2.17 8.40
CA ALA A 55 -19.18 -2.23 9.86
C ALA A 55 -17.82 -2.04 10.54
N LEU A 56 -16.77 -2.69 10.04
CA LEU A 56 -15.41 -2.53 10.56
C LEU A 56 -14.91 -1.09 10.35
N TRP A 57 -15.15 -0.48 9.19
CA TRP A 57 -14.82 0.92 8.93
C TRP A 57 -15.39 1.84 10.02
N MET A 58 -16.69 1.70 10.34
CA MET A 58 -17.33 2.52 11.37
C MET A 58 -16.71 2.27 12.76
N GLN A 59 -16.40 1.01 13.11
CA GLN A 59 -15.74 0.67 14.36
C GLN A 59 -14.35 1.29 14.47
N LEU A 60 -13.54 1.23 13.41
CA LEU A 60 -12.22 1.81 13.36
C LEU A 60 -12.28 3.34 13.47
N GLN A 61 -13.21 3.96 12.75
CA GLN A 61 -13.45 5.41 12.83
C GLN A 61 -13.85 5.84 14.24
N GLN A 62 -14.75 5.11 14.88
CA GLN A 62 -15.16 5.40 16.27
C GLN A 62 -13.99 5.24 17.25
N ARG A 63 -13.15 4.22 17.05
CA ARG A 63 -12.03 3.92 17.95
C ARG A 63 -10.87 4.88 17.79
N TYR A 64 -10.52 5.23 16.56
CA TYR A 64 -9.28 5.94 16.24
C TYR A 64 -9.48 7.40 15.78
N GLY A 65 -10.72 7.81 15.49
CA GLY A 65 -11.05 9.20 15.14
C GLY A 65 -10.55 9.63 13.77
N THR A 66 -9.92 10.79 13.71
CA THR A 66 -9.31 11.32 12.49
C THR A 66 -8.09 10.51 12.07
N ARG A 67 -7.77 10.54 10.77
CA ARG A 67 -6.61 9.88 10.19
C ARG A 67 -5.89 10.80 9.21
N ASN A 68 -4.62 10.49 8.93
CA ASN A 68 -3.82 11.15 7.90
C ASN A 68 -3.83 10.37 6.58
N SER A 69 -4.04 9.06 6.61
CA SER A 69 -4.14 8.23 5.41
C SER A 69 -5.38 8.54 4.57
N ARG A 70 -5.32 8.19 3.28
CA ARG A 70 -6.43 8.45 2.33
C ARG A 70 -7.67 7.62 2.66
N ASN A 71 -7.48 6.32 2.88
CA ASN A 71 -8.54 5.36 3.21
C ASN A 71 -8.41 4.90 4.68
N ALA A 72 -8.57 3.62 4.94
CA ALA A 72 -8.52 3.06 6.29
C ALA A 72 -7.11 2.67 6.75
N GLU A 73 -6.07 2.89 5.94
CA GLU A 73 -4.73 2.34 6.14
C GLU A 73 -4.18 2.63 7.53
N GLU A 74 -4.17 3.89 7.96
CA GLU A 74 -3.70 4.27 9.30
C GLU A 74 -4.47 3.53 10.42
N TRP A 75 -5.79 3.47 10.30
CA TRP A 75 -6.62 2.77 11.29
C TRP A 75 -6.36 1.27 11.33
N VAL A 76 -6.18 0.63 10.16
CA VAL A 76 -5.86 -0.80 10.06
C VAL A 76 -4.52 -1.10 10.70
N VAL A 77 -3.50 -0.29 10.41
CA VAL A 77 -2.16 -0.46 11.02
C VAL A 77 -2.22 -0.29 12.53
N ARG A 78 -2.92 0.74 13.01
CA ARG A 78 -3.14 0.98 14.44
C ARG A 78 -3.90 -0.17 15.10
N ASP A 79 -4.92 -0.70 14.45
CA ASP A 79 -5.70 -1.82 14.96
C ASP A 79 -4.91 -3.14 14.96
N TYR A 80 -4.11 -3.38 13.93
CA TYR A 80 -3.26 -4.57 13.85
C TYR A 80 -2.20 -4.57 14.96
N PHE A 81 -1.51 -3.46 15.12
CA PHE A 81 -0.43 -3.32 16.12
C PHE A 81 -0.92 -2.87 17.50
N GLN A 82 -2.21 -2.61 17.69
CA GLN A 82 -2.81 -2.14 18.94
C GLN A 82 -2.09 -0.89 19.49
N ASP A 83 -1.85 0.08 18.63
CA ASP A 83 -1.09 1.31 18.93
C ASP A 83 0.30 1.02 19.57
N LYS A 84 0.96 -0.08 19.19
CA LYS A 84 2.33 -0.41 19.62
C LYS A 84 3.25 0.78 19.41
N ARG A 85 4.04 1.11 20.42
CA ARG A 85 5.05 2.17 20.31
C ARG A 85 6.38 1.64 19.82
N GLY A 86 7.06 2.44 18.99
CA GLY A 86 8.44 2.15 18.55
C GLY A 86 8.55 0.97 17.61
N GLY A 87 8.12 1.10 16.37
CA GLY A 87 8.34 0.13 15.30
C GLY A 87 9.21 0.70 14.19
N VAL A 88 9.48 -0.13 13.19
CA VAL A 88 10.22 0.24 11.97
C VAL A 88 9.32 0.02 10.76
N PHE A 89 9.14 1.08 9.95
CA PHE A 89 8.37 1.00 8.72
C PHE A 89 9.22 1.28 7.48
N LEU A 90 8.72 0.79 6.34
CA LEU A 90 9.11 1.21 5.01
C LEU A 90 7.86 1.67 4.27
N ASP A 91 7.87 2.91 3.76
CA ASP A 91 6.76 3.56 3.06
C ASP A 91 7.20 3.83 1.62
N VAL A 92 6.64 3.07 0.66
CA VAL A 92 7.01 3.06 -0.75
C VAL A 92 5.88 3.68 -1.57
N GLY A 93 6.19 4.77 -2.30
CA GLY A 93 5.20 5.67 -2.87
C GLY A 93 4.66 6.63 -1.82
N ALA A 94 5.54 7.11 -0.94
CA ALA A 94 5.16 7.79 0.29
C ALA A 94 4.55 9.19 0.10
N ALA A 95 4.71 9.81 -1.08
CA ALA A 95 4.15 11.09 -1.48
C ALA A 95 4.28 12.18 -0.39
N ASP A 96 3.20 12.87 -0.03
CA ASP A 96 3.20 13.95 0.97
C ASP A 96 3.58 13.44 2.37
N ALA A 97 4.35 14.23 3.12
CA ALA A 97 4.88 13.83 4.42
C ALA A 97 3.80 13.69 5.51
N ARG A 98 2.59 14.23 5.30
CA ARG A 98 1.50 14.27 6.27
C ARG A 98 0.14 13.91 5.68
N GLU A 99 -0.27 14.58 4.58
CA GLU A 99 -1.59 14.37 3.98
C GLU A 99 -1.60 13.07 3.17
N TRP A 100 -2.62 12.24 3.39
CA TRP A 100 -2.77 10.92 2.78
C TRP A 100 -1.58 9.99 3.03
N ASN A 101 -0.90 10.17 4.17
CA ASN A 101 0.30 9.42 4.52
C ASN A 101 -0.01 8.34 5.55
N ASN A 102 0.38 7.11 5.23
CA ASN A 102 0.07 5.91 6.03
C ASN A 102 0.94 5.78 7.29
N THR A 103 2.06 6.51 7.36
CA THR A 103 3.06 6.37 8.42
C THR A 103 3.23 7.61 9.30
N TYR A 104 2.56 8.71 8.96
CA TYR A 104 2.68 9.97 9.72
C TYR A 104 2.31 9.81 11.19
N PHE A 105 1.14 9.21 11.49
CA PHE A 105 0.71 8.97 12.86
C PHE A 105 1.63 8.00 13.60
N LEU A 106 2.14 6.98 12.92
CA LEU A 106 3.06 5.99 13.51
C LEU A 106 4.31 6.69 14.05
N GLU A 107 4.88 7.61 13.29
CA GLU A 107 6.04 8.37 13.75
C GLU A 107 5.65 9.37 14.84
N THR A 108 4.70 10.27 14.56
CA THR A 108 4.47 11.46 15.39
C THR A 108 3.79 11.14 16.71
N ALA A 109 2.89 10.17 16.74
CA ALA A 109 2.14 9.79 17.94
C ALA A 109 2.71 8.55 18.64
N LEU A 110 3.18 7.56 17.88
CA LEU A 110 3.61 6.27 18.43
C LEU A 110 5.14 6.12 18.49
N GLY A 111 5.89 7.08 17.96
CA GLY A 111 7.36 7.12 18.05
C GLY A 111 8.06 6.07 17.20
N TRP A 112 7.42 5.60 16.12
CA TRP A 112 8.05 4.75 15.11
C TRP A 112 9.12 5.52 14.34
N SER A 113 9.96 4.79 13.61
CA SER A 113 10.94 5.36 12.69
C SER A 113 10.98 4.52 11.42
N GLY A 114 11.50 5.07 10.35
CA GLY A 114 11.58 4.30 9.11
C GLY A 114 12.17 5.03 7.94
N LEU A 115 11.90 4.45 6.76
CA LEU A 115 12.27 5.01 5.48
C LEU A 115 11.00 5.33 4.70
N ALA A 116 11.02 6.46 4.01
CA ALA A 116 10.02 6.85 3.02
C ALA A 116 10.73 6.99 1.66
N ILE A 117 10.13 6.46 0.63
CA ILE A 117 10.69 6.53 -0.73
C ILE A 117 9.61 6.91 -1.73
N ASP A 118 9.94 7.86 -2.60
CA ASP A 118 9.10 8.28 -3.72
C ASP A 118 9.98 8.67 -4.91
N ALA A 119 9.52 8.41 -6.12
CA ALA A 119 10.24 8.81 -7.33
C ALA A 119 10.32 10.34 -7.50
N GLN A 120 9.46 11.09 -6.83
CA GLN A 120 9.33 12.53 -6.94
C GLN A 120 10.06 13.25 -5.80
N SER A 121 11.20 13.86 -6.10
CA SER A 121 12.00 14.59 -5.09
C SER A 121 11.31 15.85 -4.51
N VAL A 122 10.20 16.28 -5.10
CA VAL A 122 9.43 17.43 -4.63
C VAL A 122 8.93 17.28 -3.18
N PHE A 123 8.78 16.06 -2.71
CA PHE A 123 8.33 15.78 -1.34
C PHE A 123 9.45 15.86 -0.28
N ALA A 124 10.73 15.79 -0.67
CA ALA A 124 11.86 15.74 0.26
C ALA A 124 11.90 16.91 1.30
N PRO A 125 11.60 18.18 0.94
CA PRO A 125 11.63 19.26 1.91
C PRO A 125 10.62 19.10 3.04
N GLN A 126 9.41 18.58 2.76
CA GLN A 126 8.37 18.35 3.77
C GLN A 126 8.80 17.27 4.77
N TYR A 127 9.42 16.17 4.27
CA TYR A 127 9.95 15.11 5.15
C TYR A 127 11.06 15.66 6.07
N ALA A 128 11.96 16.48 5.55
CA ALA A 128 13.03 17.09 6.35
C ALA A 128 12.47 17.99 7.47
N GLU A 129 11.35 18.66 7.22
CA GLU A 129 10.71 19.56 8.19
C GLU A 129 9.83 18.81 9.20
N LEU A 130 8.99 17.87 8.74
CA LEU A 130 7.89 17.31 9.53
C LEU A 130 8.18 15.92 10.09
N ARG A 131 9.19 15.20 9.56
CA ARG A 131 9.41 13.78 9.83
C ARG A 131 10.84 13.46 10.32
N PRO A 132 11.23 13.93 11.53
CA PRO A 132 12.62 13.83 12.01
C PRO A 132 13.10 12.40 12.26
N ARG A 133 12.19 11.39 12.30
CA ARG A 133 12.53 9.98 12.46
C ARG A 133 12.36 9.16 11.18
N THR A 134 11.97 9.81 10.06
CA THR A 134 11.81 9.20 8.75
C THR A 134 12.86 9.76 7.80
N ARG A 135 13.70 8.91 7.24
CA ARG A 135 14.62 9.28 6.17
C ARG A 135 13.91 9.14 4.83
N PHE A 136 13.87 10.22 4.07
CA PHE A 136 13.24 10.25 2.75
C PHE A 136 14.28 10.06 1.65
N PHE A 137 13.94 9.26 0.63
CA PHE A 137 14.76 8.97 -0.54
C PHE A 137 13.97 9.18 -1.82
N SER A 138 14.60 9.80 -2.82
CA SER A 138 13.98 9.99 -4.13
C SER A 138 14.57 9.01 -5.13
N PHE A 139 13.87 7.89 -5.34
CA PHE A 139 14.20 6.85 -6.31
C PHE A 139 12.92 6.22 -6.85
N PHE A 140 13.01 5.69 -8.08
CA PHE A 140 12.02 4.75 -8.58
C PHE A 140 12.33 3.35 -8.03
N VAL A 141 11.42 2.75 -7.28
CA VAL A 141 11.61 1.39 -6.73
C VAL A 141 11.38 0.35 -7.82
N SER A 142 12.33 -0.58 -7.97
CA SER A 142 12.36 -1.53 -9.06
C SER A 142 13.06 -2.82 -8.67
N ASP A 143 13.14 -3.76 -9.62
CA ASP A 143 13.89 -5.02 -9.54
C ASP A 143 15.41 -4.88 -9.76
N ALA A 144 15.88 -3.72 -10.21
CA ALA A 144 17.29 -3.42 -10.41
C ALA A 144 17.64 -2.01 -9.92
N SER A 145 18.82 -1.85 -9.32
CA SER A 145 19.36 -0.56 -8.90
C SER A 145 20.18 0.11 -9.99
N ASP A 146 20.34 1.43 -9.89
CA ASP A 146 21.21 2.27 -10.73
C ASP A 146 20.87 2.28 -12.23
N VAL A 147 19.66 1.89 -12.59
CA VAL A 147 19.11 2.05 -13.93
C VAL A 147 18.33 3.38 -13.98
N VAL A 148 18.21 3.98 -15.16
CA VAL A 148 17.36 5.15 -15.40
C VAL A 148 16.04 4.68 -16.00
N GLU A 149 14.95 4.96 -15.31
CA GLU A 149 13.60 4.59 -15.72
C GLU A 149 12.83 5.82 -16.21
N THR A 150 11.95 5.64 -17.20
CA THR A 150 11.01 6.68 -17.62
C THR A 150 9.82 6.67 -16.67
N PHE A 151 9.48 7.86 -16.18
CA PHE A 151 8.42 8.05 -15.21
C PHE A 151 7.44 9.13 -15.67
N TYR A 152 6.16 8.84 -15.59
CA TYR A 152 5.06 9.68 -16.07
C TYR A 152 4.32 10.28 -14.89
N VAL A 153 4.26 11.61 -14.81
CA VAL A 153 3.64 12.36 -13.71
C VAL A 153 2.43 13.12 -14.26
N PRO A 154 1.21 12.81 -13.82
CA PRO A 154 0.04 13.60 -14.18
C PRO A 154 0.19 15.06 -13.69
N THR A 155 -0.09 16.03 -14.55
CA THR A 155 0.11 17.45 -14.21
C THR A 155 -1.05 18.06 -13.42
N ASN A 156 -2.18 17.34 -13.32
CA ASN A 156 -3.32 17.71 -12.48
C ASN A 156 -3.15 17.34 -11.00
N GLY A 157 -2.02 16.73 -10.63
CA GLY A 157 -1.65 16.36 -9.27
C GLY A 157 -0.50 15.33 -9.27
N PRO A 158 0.31 15.29 -8.21
CA PRO A 158 1.46 14.38 -8.14
C PRO A 158 1.09 12.91 -7.90
N LEU A 159 -0.17 12.62 -7.58
CA LEU A 159 -0.66 11.27 -7.36
C LEU A 159 -0.92 10.55 -8.68
N GLY A 160 -0.80 9.22 -8.69
CA GLY A 160 -0.96 8.41 -9.89
C GLY A 160 0.24 8.50 -10.84
N ALA A 161 1.40 8.91 -10.35
CA ALA A 161 2.65 8.92 -11.09
C ALA A 161 3.24 7.51 -11.17
N THR A 162 3.60 7.05 -12.38
CA THR A 162 3.93 5.64 -12.65
C THR A 162 4.89 5.50 -13.83
N SER A 163 5.49 4.30 -13.99
CA SER A 163 6.21 3.96 -15.23
C SER A 163 5.29 3.53 -16.37
N ASN A 164 4.00 3.29 -16.09
CA ASN A 164 3.01 2.91 -17.11
C ASN A 164 2.37 4.15 -17.74
N SER A 165 2.71 4.43 -19.01
CA SER A 165 2.23 5.61 -19.71
C SER A 165 0.71 5.65 -19.92
N ASP A 166 0.07 4.50 -20.11
CA ASP A 166 -1.36 4.41 -20.36
C ASP A 166 -2.13 4.62 -19.06
N PHE A 167 -1.61 4.04 -17.97
CA PHE A 167 -2.16 4.26 -16.65
C PHE A 167 -2.04 5.73 -16.21
N ALA A 168 -0.89 6.37 -16.44
CA ALA A 168 -0.70 7.80 -16.13
C ALA A 168 -1.67 8.71 -16.90
N ARG A 169 -2.14 8.30 -18.08
CA ARG A 169 -3.06 9.05 -18.94
C ARG A 169 -4.53 8.68 -18.77
N ARG A 170 -4.84 7.76 -17.87
CA ARG A 170 -6.22 7.24 -17.68
C ARG A 170 -7.27 8.34 -17.43
N ASP A 171 -6.86 9.45 -16.85
CA ASP A 171 -7.73 10.59 -16.55
C ASP A 171 -7.70 11.69 -17.63
N GLU A 172 -7.22 11.36 -18.84
CA GLU A 172 -7.16 12.23 -20.03
C GLU A 172 -6.41 13.57 -19.82
N GLY A 173 -5.64 13.66 -18.72
CA GLY A 173 -4.85 14.83 -18.38
C GLY A 173 -3.48 14.85 -19.05
N PRO A 174 -2.83 16.02 -19.15
CA PRO A 174 -1.45 16.10 -19.61
C PRO A 174 -0.51 15.44 -18.61
N VAL A 175 0.56 14.82 -19.14
CA VAL A 175 1.55 14.06 -18.38
C VAL A 175 2.93 14.64 -18.63
N GLU A 176 3.66 14.93 -17.56
CA GLU A 176 5.09 15.24 -17.63
C GLU A 176 5.90 13.95 -17.64
N VAL A 177 6.89 13.87 -18.53
CA VAL A 177 7.80 12.72 -18.63
C VAL A 177 9.10 13.07 -17.93
N ARG A 178 9.51 12.24 -16.98
CA ARG A 178 10.74 12.39 -16.20
C ARG A 178 11.61 11.15 -16.34
N SER A 179 12.90 11.30 -16.09
CA SER A 179 13.84 10.20 -15.93
C SER A 179 14.27 10.11 -14.48
N VAL A 180 14.10 8.96 -13.85
CA VAL A 180 14.38 8.74 -12.45
C VAL A 180 15.31 7.54 -12.29
N ARG A 181 16.29 7.64 -11.39
CA ARG A 181 17.18 6.52 -11.05
C ARG A 181 16.45 5.49 -10.22
N THR A 182 16.65 4.22 -10.54
CA THR A 182 16.05 3.11 -9.80
C THR A 182 16.88 2.69 -8.59
N ILE A 183 16.21 2.03 -7.63
CA ILE A 183 16.82 1.30 -6.52
C ILE A 183 15.98 0.06 -6.20
N THR A 184 16.63 -1.03 -5.81
CA THR A 184 15.92 -2.17 -5.18
C THR A 184 15.65 -1.87 -3.72
N LEU A 185 14.58 -2.45 -3.16
CA LEU A 185 14.33 -2.34 -1.72
C LEU A 185 15.45 -3.01 -0.91
N ASN A 186 16.05 -4.08 -1.43
CA ASN A 186 17.19 -4.73 -0.80
C ASN A 186 18.39 -3.80 -0.64
N ASP A 187 18.75 -3.10 -1.71
CA ASP A 187 19.91 -2.19 -1.68
C ASP A 187 19.64 -1.00 -0.77
N LEU A 188 18.43 -0.44 -0.81
CA LEU A 188 18.04 0.66 0.07
C LEU A 188 18.13 0.25 1.54
N LEU A 189 17.49 -0.86 1.91
CA LEU A 189 17.45 -1.34 3.29
C LEU A 189 18.84 -1.72 3.81
N ALA A 190 19.67 -2.36 2.97
CA ALA A 190 21.04 -2.71 3.31
C ALA A 190 21.89 -1.45 3.51
N ARG A 191 21.82 -0.46 2.61
CA ARG A 191 22.52 0.82 2.69
C ARG A 191 22.18 1.59 3.97
N GLU A 192 20.92 1.55 4.36
CA GLU A 192 20.40 2.28 5.52
C GLU A 192 20.50 1.50 6.84
N GLY A 193 21.06 0.28 6.80
CA GLY A 193 21.29 -0.54 7.97
C GLY A 193 20.00 -1.07 8.62
N ILE A 194 18.91 -1.20 7.86
CA ILE A 194 17.66 -1.77 8.35
C ILE A 194 17.78 -3.30 8.36
N ALA A 195 17.63 -3.91 9.52
CA ALA A 195 17.73 -5.35 9.68
C ALA A 195 16.38 -6.07 9.64
N ARG A 196 15.29 -5.37 9.99
CA ARG A 196 13.93 -5.92 10.01
C ARG A 196 12.91 -4.80 9.82
N LEU A 197 11.71 -5.17 9.39
CA LEU A 197 10.56 -4.30 9.28
C LEU A 197 9.42 -4.78 10.18
N ASP A 198 8.70 -3.86 10.79
CA ASP A 198 7.40 -4.16 11.40
C ASP A 198 6.28 -3.94 10.36
N PHE A 199 6.38 -2.89 9.56
CA PHE A 199 5.34 -2.51 8.59
C PHE A 199 5.94 -2.11 7.25
N LEU A 200 5.36 -2.63 6.17
CA LEU A 200 5.59 -2.21 4.78
C LEU A 200 4.29 -1.61 4.23
N SER A 201 4.34 -0.36 3.81
CA SER A 201 3.32 0.30 2.99
C SER A 201 3.84 0.42 1.57
N MET A 202 3.04 0.06 0.55
CA MET A 202 3.44 0.17 -0.86
C MET A 202 2.25 0.57 -1.73
N ASP A 203 2.38 1.73 -2.39
CA ASP A 203 1.40 2.30 -3.32
C ASP A 203 2.18 3.02 -4.43
N ILE A 204 2.46 2.31 -5.53
CA ILE A 204 3.31 2.78 -6.64
C ILE A 204 2.70 2.55 -8.02
N GLU A 205 1.36 2.49 -8.05
CA GLU A 205 0.57 2.61 -9.26
C GLU A 205 1.00 1.60 -10.35
N LEU A 206 0.75 0.32 -10.11
CA LEU A 206 1.08 -0.88 -10.93
C LEU A 206 2.56 -1.32 -10.89
N GLY A 207 3.42 -0.63 -10.12
CA GLY A 207 4.84 -0.98 -9.97
C GLY A 207 5.14 -2.06 -8.93
N GLU A 208 4.16 -2.45 -8.11
CA GLU A 208 4.33 -3.30 -6.93
C GLU A 208 4.96 -4.66 -7.25
N PRO A 209 4.56 -5.40 -8.30
CA PRO A 209 5.19 -6.69 -8.59
C PRO A 209 6.67 -6.56 -8.94
N ARG A 210 7.03 -5.47 -9.65
CA ARG A 210 8.41 -5.21 -10.02
C ARG A 210 9.25 -4.79 -8.82
N ALA A 211 8.69 -3.97 -7.92
CA ALA A 211 9.32 -3.59 -6.66
C ALA A 211 9.57 -4.80 -5.74
N LEU A 212 8.59 -5.70 -5.65
CA LEU A 212 8.68 -6.93 -4.87
C LEU A 212 9.71 -7.91 -5.43
N ALA A 213 9.98 -7.93 -6.72
CA ALA A 213 11.06 -8.73 -7.30
C ALA A 213 12.46 -8.28 -6.83
N GLY A 214 12.61 -7.01 -6.40
CA GLY A 214 13.82 -6.46 -5.78
C GLY A 214 13.81 -6.49 -4.24
N PHE A 215 12.93 -7.27 -3.62
CA PHE A 215 12.73 -7.30 -2.16
C PHE A 215 12.83 -8.72 -1.58
N ASP A 216 13.76 -8.92 -0.68
CA ASP A 216 13.90 -10.16 0.09
C ASP A 216 12.94 -10.12 1.30
N ILE A 217 11.68 -10.49 1.05
CA ILE A 217 10.64 -10.49 2.08
C ILE A 217 10.90 -11.50 3.21
N GLU A 218 11.62 -12.57 2.93
CA GLU A 218 11.98 -13.59 3.94
C GLU A 218 12.99 -13.05 4.94
N LYS A 219 13.94 -12.25 4.46
CA LYS A 219 14.96 -11.60 5.29
C LYS A 219 14.36 -10.50 6.18
N TYR A 220 13.59 -9.59 5.60
CA TYR A 220 13.07 -8.42 6.31
C TYR A 220 11.75 -8.69 7.04
N ARG A 221 11.01 -9.66 6.59
CA ARG A 221 9.78 -10.25 7.14
C ARG A 221 8.86 -9.27 7.86
N PRO A 222 8.30 -8.27 7.18
CA PRO A 222 7.37 -7.32 7.79
C PRO A 222 6.19 -8.05 8.43
N ALA A 223 5.83 -7.65 9.67
CA ALA A 223 4.72 -8.25 10.39
C ALA A 223 3.36 -7.90 9.77
N LEU A 224 3.27 -6.75 9.10
CA LEU A 224 2.12 -6.34 8.30
C LEU A 224 2.61 -5.69 7.00
N VAL A 225 1.96 -6.04 5.91
CA VAL A 225 2.08 -5.35 4.61
C VAL A 225 0.74 -4.75 4.27
N CYS A 226 0.72 -3.46 3.89
CA CYS A 226 -0.37 -2.77 3.21
C CYS A 226 0.09 -2.48 1.79
N ILE A 227 -0.60 -2.99 0.79
CA ILE A 227 -0.19 -2.84 -0.60
C ILE A 227 -1.38 -2.49 -1.49
N GLU A 228 -1.21 -1.46 -2.33
CA GLU A 228 -2.20 -1.14 -3.35
C GLU A 228 -2.32 -2.30 -4.34
N ALA A 229 -3.54 -2.70 -4.64
CA ALA A 229 -3.81 -3.89 -5.40
C ALA A 229 -4.82 -3.62 -6.51
N HIS A 230 -4.40 -2.86 -7.53
CA HIS A 230 -5.17 -2.65 -8.75
C HIS A 230 -5.56 -4.00 -9.39
N PRO A 231 -6.73 -4.08 -10.05
CA PRO A 231 -7.20 -5.33 -10.69
C PRO A 231 -6.15 -5.98 -11.59
N GLU A 232 -5.33 -5.18 -12.29
CA GLU A 232 -4.31 -5.61 -13.24
C GLU A 232 -3.18 -6.43 -12.59
N VAL A 233 -2.82 -6.11 -11.35
CA VAL A 233 -1.70 -6.75 -10.63
C VAL A 233 -2.13 -7.57 -9.41
N ARG A 234 -3.40 -7.49 -9.01
CA ARG A 234 -3.92 -8.07 -7.78
C ARG A 234 -3.61 -9.57 -7.63
N GLN A 235 -3.86 -10.36 -8.66
CA GLN A 235 -3.61 -11.80 -8.60
C GLN A 235 -2.12 -12.10 -8.45
N GLN A 236 -1.27 -11.36 -9.16
CA GLN A 236 0.18 -11.53 -9.06
C GLN A 236 0.70 -11.20 -7.65
N LEU A 237 0.14 -10.18 -7.00
CA LEU A 237 0.45 -9.85 -5.61
C LEU A 237 0.02 -10.95 -4.65
N ILE A 238 -1.20 -11.47 -4.79
CA ILE A 238 -1.70 -12.59 -3.95
C ILE A 238 -0.79 -13.80 -4.09
N ASP A 239 -0.43 -14.18 -5.32
CA ASP A 239 0.43 -15.33 -5.59
C ASP A 239 1.84 -15.13 -5.01
N TYR A 240 2.42 -13.93 -5.14
CA TYR A 240 3.71 -13.57 -4.54
C TYR A 240 3.69 -13.77 -3.02
N PHE A 241 2.74 -13.14 -2.33
CA PHE A 241 2.66 -13.22 -0.88
C PHE A 241 2.39 -14.64 -0.39
N HIS A 242 1.51 -15.38 -1.07
CA HIS A 242 1.25 -16.78 -0.74
C HIS A 242 2.49 -17.67 -0.91
N HIS A 243 3.30 -17.43 -1.96
CA HIS A 243 4.56 -18.16 -2.19
C HIS A 243 5.57 -17.95 -1.05
N HIS A 244 5.53 -16.81 -0.38
CA HIS A 244 6.43 -16.44 0.72
C HIS A 244 5.82 -16.62 2.12
N ASP A 245 4.82 -17.49 2.28
CA ASP A 245 4.15 -17.78 3.55
C ASP A 245 3.50 -16.54 4.21
N TYR A 246 2.87 -15.70 3.38
CA TYR A 246 1.97 -14.62 3.83
C TYR A 246 0.54 -14.92 3.42
N VAL A 247 -0.39 -14.51 4.26
CA VAL A 247 -1.82 -14.62 3.99
C VAL A 247 -2.50 -13.27 4.06
N VAL A 248 -3.58 -13.13 3.30
CA VAL A 248 -4.45 -11.95 3.42
C VAL A 248 -5.07 -11.93 4.81
N VAL A 249 -4.99 -10.78 5.48
CA VAL A 249 -5.61 -10.58 6.79
C VAL A 249 -7.12 -10.43 6.60
N GLY A 250 -7.84 -11.54 6.70
CA GLY A 250 -9.28 -11.63 6.40
C GLY A 250 -10.15 -10.64 7.18
N LYS A 251 -9.72 -10.23 8.39
CA LYS A 251 -10.38 -9.19 9.18
C LYS A 251 -10.55 -7.88 8.42
N TYR A 252 -9.57 -7.49 7.58
CA TYR A 252 -9.55 -6.21 6.89
C TYR A 252 -10.07 -6.27 5.44
N LEU A 253 -10.54 -7.44 4.99
CA LEU A 253 -11.19 -7.54 3.69
C LEU A 253 -12.44 -6.66 3.62
N GLY A 254 -12.52 -5.83 2.59
CA GLY A 254 -13.65 -4.93 2.34
C GLY A 254 -13.68 -3.65 3.19
N VAL A 255 -12.72 -3.44 4.13
CA VAL A 255 -12.59 -2.17 4.86
C VAL A 255 -11.92 -1.10 3.98
N ASP A 256 -11.09 -1.54 3.06
CA ASP A 256 -10.36 -0.72 2.11
C ASP A 256 -10.54 -1.32 0.71
N ALA A 257 -10.96 -0.52 -0.25
CA ALA A 257 -11.24 -0.98 -1.60
C ALA A 257 -9.97 -1.07 -2.48
N GLN A 258 -8.94 -0.32 -2.14
CA GLN A 258 -7.73 -0.20 -2.95
C GLN A 258 -6.61 -1.12 -2.46
N ASN A 259 -6.50 -1.33 -1.14
CA ASN A 259 -5.39 -2.05 -0.56
C ASN A 259 -5.75 -3.47 -0.12
N LEU A 260 -4.76 -4.36 -0.20
CA LEU A 260 -4.73 -5.63 0.50
C LEU A 260 -3.74 -5.58 1.66
N TYR A 261 -4.11 -6.30 2.72
CA TYR A 261 -3.26 -6.42 3.92
C TYR A 261 -2.80 -7.85 4.05
N PHE A 262 -1.49 -8.06 4.19
CA PHE A 262 -0.89 -9.38 4.34
C PHE A 262 -0.10 -9.48 5.64
N ALA A 263 -0.13 -10.65 6.25
CA ALA A 263 0.68 -10.97 7.42
C ALA A 263 1.34 -12.35 7.23
N PRO A 264 2.54 -12.58 7.81
CA PRO A 264 3.18 -13.88 7.76
C PRO A 264 2.37 -14.93 8.55
N VAL A 265 2.43 -16.20 8.07
CA VAL A 265 1.81 -17.37 8.73
C VAL A 265 2.65 -17.78 9.94
#